data_53bf3183105e7efa26af560227be2a62
#
_entry.id   53bf3183105e7efa26af560227be2a62
#
_cell.length_a   1.000
_cell.length_b   1.000
_cell.length_c   1.000
_cell.angle_alpha   90.00
_cell.angle_beta   90.00
_cell.angle_gamma   90.00
#
_symmetry.space_group_name_H-M   'P 1'
#
loop_
_entity.id
_entity.type
_entity.pdbx_description
1 polymer ?
#
loop_
_entity_poly.entity_id
_entity_poly.type
_entity_poly.pdbx_seq_one_letter_code
_entity_poly.pdbx_strand_id
1 'polypeptide(L)'
;VPQEMAGETINLRLGCGTNLMGYYMYAGGTNPVGQLTTLQSSGPRVSYDYQAPIREFGTLGTVMPEVKKYNYFMNDFGGGLAPAVAYLPLTNKNRDSLQWAVRYDGEKGYLFCSNYLYKHPRQDFAQVQFRLRLHNGETLTVPRTPTTVKGGTYFLWPFNLPLDGILLKHATAQPICTLTQADTTTCFFFEDDGIPAEYAIAKKNIRHIRTRQAECTREKNGYFISRLTAGSGCTVEIEKNDGSTLRIITLTEAESDRLWKLATPHGPVVALSASTLTADTAGITVIDARAQASVSLFSNGRFHEHRFHAAPRSLACQLRQLPPMHGSATISPAAGNALYRDFRLLTLADVDKAFLRYRSADTTLRCTLNDSLIHAEKKETYQWANVTDLIQKGNNRWTFAATAAPQVRAELEILLKNGERRVWHTDATWLSARDHSRVHTVPDLPASASYSPSEHLALYEIHAPRPAGGAEETRLFITYFGDVANLYQNGRLVADSYYDGTEWIVSLDRLPAAAETHPITVRINGLNSKDAPIYFEKNVDPAKCVLPSIARIKAEQEYRFHLPLP
;
A
#
# COMPACT_ATOMS: atom_id res chain seq x y z
N VAL A 1 5.82 2.12 -2.07
CA VAL A 1 6.63 3.22 -1.49
C VAL A 1 7.07 2.79 -0.10
N PRO A 2 8.38 2.78 0.22
CA PRO A 2 8.85 2.52 1.58
C PRO A 2 8.33 3.57 2.57
N GLN A 3 8.16 3.16 3.83
CA GLN A 3 7.70 4.03 4.91
C GLN A 3 8.62 5.24 5.06
N GLU A 4 9.92 5.01 5.08
CA GLU A 4 10.97 6.03 5.27
C GLU A 4 10.97 7.07 4.14
N MET A 5 10.68 6.66 2.90
CA MET A 5 10.58 7.59 1.77
C MET A 5 9.45 8.61 1.96
N ALA A 6 8.31 8.17 2.50
CA ALA A 6 7.19 9.08 2.77
C ALA A 6 7.55 10.09 3.87
N GLY A 7 8.12 9.62 4.98
CA GLY A 7 8.56 10.47 6.09
C GLY A 7 9.64 11.45 5.66
N GLU A 8 10.67 10.97 4.97
CA GLU A 8 11.77 11.82 4.48
C GLU A 8 11.27 12.90 3.51
N THR A 9 10.40 12.55 2.57
CA THR A 9 9.84 13.51 1.62
C THR A 9 9.07 14.64 2.34
N ILE A 10 8.31 14.30 3.38
CA ILE A 10 7.59 15.29 4.19
C ILE A 10 8.61 16.15 4.95
N ASN A 11 9.58 15.53 5.61
CA ASN A 11 10.63 16.19 6.36
C ASN A 11 11.39 17.20 5.50
N LEU A 12 11.85 16.77 4.33
CA LEU A 12 12.57 17.61 3.38
C LEU A 12 11.75 18.82 2.93
N ARG A 13 10.49 18.60 2.54
CA ARG A 13 9.59 19.69 2.08
C ARG A 13 9.33 20.72 3.18
N LEU A 14 9.05 20.27 4.40
CA LEU A 14 8.89 21.17 5.56
C LEU A 14 10.17 21.96 5.82
N GLY A 15 11.33 21.31 5.82
CA GLY A 15 12.63 21.96 5.99
C GLY A 15 12.93 23.00 4.91
N CYS A 16 12.55 22.75 3.67
CA CYS A 16 12.71 23.66 2.54
C CYS A 16 11.70 24.82 2.46
N GLY A 17 10.79 24.93 3.44
CA GLY A 17 9.89 26.08 3.53
C GLY A 17 8.46 25.85 3.06
N THR A 18 8.06 24.59 2.78
CA THR A 18 6.69 24.28 2.39
C THR A 18 5.74 24.51 3.57
N ASN A 19 4.70 25.32 3.35
CA ASN A 19 3.64 25.61 4.32
C ASN A 19 2.28 25.01 3.94
N LEU A 20 2.13 24.56 2.70
CA LEU A 20 0.95 23.87 2.21
C LEU A 20 1.39 22.59 1.51
N MET A 21 0.96 21.45 2.02
CA MET A 21 1.26 20.14 1.46
C MET A 21 -0.01 19.32 1.34
N GLY A 22 -0.25 18.80 0.15
CA GLY A 22 -1.28 17.82 -0.13
C GLY A 22 -0.65 16.48 -0.48
N TYR A 23 -1.37 15.42 -0.22
CA TYR A 23 -0.97 14.06 -0.57
C TYR A 23 -1.69 13.62 -1.84
N TYR A 24 -0.93 13.17 -2.81
CA TYR A 24 -1.46 12.49 -3.99
C TYR A 24 -0.93 11.05 -4.02
N MET A 25 -1.71 10.09 -3.43
CA MET A 25 -3.03 10.21 -2.79
C MET A 25 -2.93 9.94 -1.30
N TYR A 26 -3.90 10.44 -0.51
CA TYR A 26 -4.04 10.08 0.89
C TYR A 26 -4.86 8.80 1.08
N ALA A 27 -5.90 8.64 0.28
CA ALA A 27 -6.73 7.43 0.24
C ALA A 27 -6.81 6.91 -1.19
N GLY A 28 -6.62 5.62 -1.34
CA GLY A 28 -6.85 4.89 -2.57
C GLY A 28 -8.34 4.77 -2.91
N GLY A 29 -8.63 4.33 -4.11
CA GLY A 29 -9.99 4.15 -4.58
C GLY A 29 -10.09 3.19 -5.74
N THR A 30 -11.32 2.90 -6.15
CA THR A 30 -11.65 2.07 -7.30
C THR A 30 -12.31 2.93 -8.35
N ASN A 31 -11.74 2.99 -9.56
CA ASN A 31 -12.36 3.69 -10.68
C ASN A 31 -13.66 2.97 -11.09
N PRO A 32 -14.76 3.70 -11.29
CA PRO A 32 -15.99 3.08 -11.77
C PRO A 32 -15.82 2.57 -13.21
N VAL A 33 -16.26 1.34 -13.47
CA VAL A 33 -16.25 0.74 -14.81
C VAL A 33 -17.59 1.01 -15.49
N GLY A 34 -17.57 1.74 -16.61
CA GLY A 34 -18.76 2.10 -17.36
C GLY A 34 -18.44 2.59 -18.78
N GLN A 35 -19.47 2.90 -19.56
CA GLN A 35 -19.31 3.31 -20.97
C GLN A 35 -18.59 4.66 -21.15
N LEU A 36 -18.72 5.57 -20.17
CA LEU A 36 -18.14 6.91 -20.20
C LEU A 36 -16.98 7.09 -19.22
N THR A 37 -16.47 5.99 -18.68
CA THR A 37 -15.39 6.05 -17.68
C THR A 37 -14.05 6.19 -18.36
N THR A 38 -13.26 7.18 -17.91
CA THR A 38 -11.86 7.31 -18.31
C THR A 38 -11.02 6.39 -17.43
N LEU A 39 -10.65 5.23 -17.96
CA LEU A 39 -9.71 4.32 -17.31
C LEU A 39 -8.28 4.73 -17.67
N GLN A 40 -7.33 4.39 -16.82
CA GLN A 40 -5.92 4.61 -17.13
C GLN A 40 -5.50 3.79 -18.34
N SER A 41 -4.71 4.37 -19.22
CA SER A 41 -4.20 3.71 -20.42
C SER A 41 -3.09 2.69 -20.11
N SER A 42 -2.43 2.85 -18.97
CA SER A 42 -1.36 1.98 -18.48
C SER A 42 -1.57 1.70 -17.01
N GLY A 43 -1.23 0.50 -16.58
CA GLY A 43 -1.28 0.17 -15.19
C GLY A 43 -2.57 -0.43 -14.71
N PRO A 44 -2.80 -0.54 -13.41
CA PRO A 44 -4.12 -0.94 -12.96
C PRO A 44 -5.15 0.01 -13.56
N ARG A 45 -6.18 -0.56 -14.19
CA ARG A 45 -7.20 0.23 -14.88
C ARG A 45 -8.29 0.66 -13.93
N VAL A 46 -8.62 -0.22 -13.00
CA VAL A 46 -9.71 -0.08 -12.04
C VAL A 46 -9.18 0.38 -10.69
N SER A 47 -8.10 -0.22 -10.22
CA SER A 47 -7.47 0.19 -8.96
C SER A 47 -6.82 1.56 -9.06
N TYR A 48 -7.05 2.38 -8.06
CA TYR A 48 -6.43 3.69 -7.89
C TYR A 48 -5.79 3.78 -6.50
N ASP A 49 -5.09 2.72 -6.11
CA ASP A 49 -4.51 2.56 -4.78
C ASP A 49 -3.23 3.37 -4.59
N TYR A 50 -2.29 3.26 -5.53
CA TYR A 50 -0.96 3.90 -5.49
C TYR A 50 -0.22 3.78 -4.16
N GLN A 51 -0.48 2.72 -3.39
CA GLN A 51 0.10 2.50 -2.05
C GLN A 51 -0.16 3.67 -1.09
N ALA A 52 -1.34 4.27 -1.19
CA ALA A 52 -1.78 5.38 -0.36
C ALA A 52 -1.76 5.03 1.14
N PRO A 53 -1.66 6.01 2.04
CA PRO A 53 -1.78 5.79 3.49
C PRO A 53 -3.04 5.02 3.90
N ILE A 54 -4.18 5.28 3.25
CA ILE A 54 -5.38 4.44 3.31
C ILE A 54 -5.51 3.76 1.96
N ARG A 55 -5.40 2.42 1.95
CA ARG A 55 -5.45 1.61 0.73
C ARG A 55 -6.86 1.56 0.15
N GLU A 56 -6.98 1.10 -1.10
CA GLU A 56 -8.23 1.04 -1.88
C GLU A 56 -9.42 0.43 -1.10
N PHE A 57 -9.18 -0.61 -0.32
CA PHE A 57 -10.20 -1.30 0.47
C PHE A 57 -10.17 -0.94 1.96
N GLY A 58 -9.66 0.25 2.31
CA GLY A 58 -9.73 0.81 3.65
C GLY A 58 -8.69 0.27 4.65
N THR A 59 -7.77 -0.60 4.22
CA THR A 59 -6.65 -1.01 5.07
C THR A 59 -5.59 0.09 5.12
N LEU A 60 -4.80 0.12 6.19
CA LEU A 60 -3.70 1.07 6.29
C LEU A 60 -2.48 0.60 5.48
N GLY A 61 -1.93 1.52 4.70
CA GLY A 61 -0.67 1.32 3.98
C GLY A 61 0.55 1.46 4.90
N THR A 62 1.68 0.92 4.46
CA THR A 62 2.95 0.98 5.21
C THR A 62 3.45 2.39 5.48
N VAL A 63 3.04 3.37 4.68
CA VAL A 63 3.43 4.78 4.84
C VAL A 63 2.60 5.55 5.88
N MET A 64 1.49 4.96 6.36
CA MET A 64 0.58 5.63 7.30
C MET A 64 1.25 6.09 8.61
N PRO A 65 2.17 5.34 9.24
CA PRO A 65 2.80 5.78 10.47
C PRO A 65 3.52 7.12 10.30
N GLU A 66 4.32 7.29 9.24
CA GLU A 66 5.03 8.54 8.96
C GLU A 66 4.07 9.70 8.67
N VAL A 67 3.14 9.48 7.76
CA VAL A 67 2.15 10.52 7.41
C VAL A 67 1.37 10.98 8.64
N LYS A 68 0.99 10.05 9.50
CA LYS A 68 0.26 10.31 10.75
C LYS A 68 1.09 11.15 11.72
N LYS A 69 2.37 10.80 11.97
CA LYS A 69 3.28 11.54 12.85
C LYS A 69 3.42 13.00 12.39
N TYR A 70 3.71 13.22 11.12
CA TYR A 70 3.84 14.59 10.60
C TYR A 70 2.51 15.36 10.60
N ASN A 71 1.38 14.72 10.32
CA ASN A 71 0.08 15.38 10.40
C ASN A 71 -0.24 15.83 11.84
N TYR A 72 0.05 15.01 12.85
CA TYR A 72 -0.11 15.40 14.25
C TYR A 72 0.84 16.53 14.62
N PHE A 73 2.12 16.44 14.20
CA PHE A 73 3.09 17.52 14.39
C PHE A 73 2.59 18.83 13.78
N MET A 74 2.16 18.82 12.54
CA MET A 74 1.67 20.02 11.86
C MET A 74 0.39 20.57 12.49
N ASN A 75 -0.49 19.72 12.99
CA ASN A 75 -1.70 20.17 13.68
C ASN A 75 -1.39 20.90 14.99
N ASP A 76 -0.44 20.40 15.77
CA ASP A 76 -0.17 20.92 17.12
C ASP A 76 0.96 21.97 17.14
N PHE A 77 1.94 21.90 16.23
CA PHE A 77 3.12 22.78 16.20
C PHE A 77 3.24 23.61 14.91
N GLY A 78 2.45 23.31 13.88
CA GLY A 78 2.54 23.95 12.56
C GLY A 78 2.27 25.46 12.58
N GLY A 79 1.44 25.95 13.50
CA GLY A 79 1.23 27.39 13.70
C GLY A 79 2.51 28.16 14.01
N GLY A 80 3.46 27.51 14.72
CA GLY A 80 4.79 28.08 14.98
C GLY A 80 5.77 27.88 13.82
N LEU A 81 5.55 26.89 12.96
CA LEU A 81 6.39 26.62 11.80
C LEU A 81 6.03 27.51 10.61
N ALA A 82 4.75 27.83 10.41
CA ALA A 82 4.26 28.56 9.24
C ALA A 82 4.96 29.90 8.98
N PRO A 83 5.19 30.79 9.97
CA PRO A 83 5.89 32.05 9.75
C PRO A 83 7.41 31.90 9.63
N ALA A 84 7.98 30.74 9.96
CA ALA A 84 9.42 30.53 10.01
C ALA A 84 10.04 30.49 8.60
N VAL A 85 11.09 31.27 8.38
CA VAL A 85 11.85 31.30 7.13
C VAL A 85 12.76 30.09 7.05
N ALA A 86 12.93 29.55 5.83
CA ALA A 86 13.85 28.44 5.59
C ALA A 86 15.27 28.95 5.28
N TYR A 87 16.25 28.43 6.03
CA TYR A 87 17.68 28.65 5.81
C TYR A 87 18.34 27.35 5.37
N LEU A 88 18.88 27.36 4.15
CA LEU A 88 19.51 26.20 3.52
C LEU A 88 21.02 26.44 3.40
N PRO A 89 21.87 25.58 3.94
CA PRO A 89 23.31 25.71 3.83
C PRO A 89 23.78 25.43 2.38
N LEU A 90 24.84 26.10 1.96
CA LEU A 90 25.41 25.92 0.62
C LEU A 90 25.95 24.49 0.40
N THR A 91 26.29 23.77 1.45
CA THR A 91 26.73 22.36 1.39
C THR A 91 25.67 21.44 0.82
N ASN A 92 24.38 21.79 0.88
CA ASN A 92 23.29 21.00 0.29
C ASN A 92 23.37 20.90 -1.25
N LYS A 93 24.18 21.72 -1.89
CA LYS A 93 24.48 21.57 -3.33
C LYS A 93 25.31 20.32 -3.66
N ASN A 94 26.03 19.79 -2.68
CA ASN A 94 26.73 18.52 -2.81
C ASN A 94 25.84 17.39 -2.27
N ARG A 95 25.45 16.47 -3.16
CA ARG A 95 24.62 15.31 -2.79
C ARG A 95 25.27 14.37 -1.78
N ASP A 96 26.60 14.33 -1.73
CA ASP A 96 27.35 13.45 -0.82
C ASP A 96 27.51 14.04 0.58
N SER A 97 27.20 15.31 0.78
CA SER A 97 27.19 15.92 2.10
C SER A 97 25.90 15.61 2.86
N LEU A 98 25.96 15.71 4.20
CA LEU A 98 24.76 15.65 5.03
C LEU A 98 23.82 16.79 4.66
N GLN A 99 22.57 16.48 4.32
CA GLN A 99 21.57 17.47 3.95
C GLN A 99 20.85 17.98 5.21
N TRP A 100 20.71 19.29 5.34
CA TRP A 100 20.00 19.87 6.46
C TRP A 100 19.45 21.27 6.15
N ALA A 101 18.48 21.70 6.94
CA ALA A 101 17.86 23.00 6.82
C ALA A 101 17.40 23.50 8.19
N VAL A 102 17.18 24.79 8.32
CA VAL A 102 16.61 25.39 9.53
C VAL A 102 15.40 26.20 9.15
N ARG A 103 14.29 25.98 9.83
CA ARG A 103 13.13 26.89 9.84
C ARG A 103 13.18 27.73 11.10
N TYR A 104 13.22 29.07 10.97
CA TYR A 104 13.40 29.99 12.08
C TYR A 104 12.59 31.27 11.88
N ASP A 105 11.82 31.67 12.89
CA ASP A 105 10.96 32.85 12.84
C ASP A 105 11.59 34.11 13.51
N GLY A 106 12.83 33.99 14.01
CA GLY A 106 13.53 35.02 14.76
C GLY A 106 13.63 34.73 16.24
N GLU A 107 12.79 33.85 16.79
CA GLU A 107 12.76 33.48 18.20
C GLU A 107 12.95 31.96 18.39
N LYS A 108 12.17 31.15 17.68
CA LYS A 108 12.13 29.69 17.77
C LYS A 108 12.21 29.05 16.38
N GLY A 109 12.51 27.77 16.34
CA GLY A 109 12.60 27.08 15.07
C GLY A 109 12.78 25.58 15.19
N TYR A 110 13.04 25.00 14.02
CA TYR A 110 13.29 23.57 13.85
C TYR A 110 14.48 23.35 12.92
N LEU A 111 15.36 22.45 13.33
CA LEU A 111 16.44 21.92 12.51
C LEU A 111 15.95 20.65 11.82
N PHE A 112 16.00 20.62 10.49
CA PHE A 112 15.68 19.46 9.67
C PHE A 112 16.97 18.86 9.14
N CYS A 113 17.07 17.55 9.16
CA CYS A 113 18.21 16.81 8.61
C CYS A 113 17.71 15.62 7.80
N SER A 114 18.43 15.28 6.73
CA SER A 114 18.18 14.09 5.94
C SER A 114 19.52 13.48 5.49
N ASN A 115 19.74 12.23 5.88
CA ASN A 115 20.78 11.35 5.34
C ASN A 115 20.14 10.16 4.59
N TYR A 116 18.97 10.38 4.02
CA TYR A 116 18.23 9.38 3.25
C TYR A 116 18.31 9.70 1.75
N LEU A 117 18.44 8.68 0.93
CA LEU A 117 18.27 8.78 -0.52
C LEU A 117 17.66 7.47 -1.03
N TYR A 118 16.50 7.57 -1.64
CA TYR A 118 15.76 6.40 -2.10
C TYR A 118 16.61 5.51 -3.03
N LYS A 119 16.74 4.23 -2.67
CA LYS A 119 17.55 3.21 -3.37
C LYS A 119 19.05 3.50 -3.54
N HIS A 120 19.56 4.50 -2.86
CA HIS A 120 20.99 4.77 -2.81
C HIS A 120 21.46 4.74 -1.36
N PRO A 121 22.20 3.70 -0.96
CA PRO A 121 22.79 3.65 0.38
C PRO A 121 23.63 4.89 0.64
N ARG A 122 23.40 5.52 1.79
CA ARG A 122 24.16 6.67 2.25
C ARG A 122 25.20 6.22 3.27
N GLN A 123 26.34 6.91 3.30
CA GLN A 123 27.35 6.71 4.33
C GLN A 123 26.88 7.30 5.67
N ASP A 124 27.44 6.79 6.75
CA ASP A 124 27.28 7.37 8.08
C ASP A 124 28.11 8.65 8.22
N PHE A 125 27.55 9.65 8.89
CA PHE A 125 28.25 10.86 9.26
C PHE A 125 28.52 10.83 10.77
N ALA A 126 29.78 10.61 11.15
CA ALA A 126 30.20 10.61 12.56
C ALA A 126 30.45 12.02 13.08
N GLN A 127 30.41 12.18 14.41
CA GLN A 127 30.73 13.42 15.12
C GLN A 127 29.92 14.64 14.66
N VAL A 128 28.64 14.43 14.33
CA VAL A 128 27.76 15.50 13.86
C VAL A 128 27.31 16.36 15.03
N GLN A 129 27.49 17.67 14.88
CA GLN A 129 26.90 18.73 15.72
C GLN A 129 26.51 19.90 14.82
N PHE A 130 25.35 20.50 15.09
CA PHE A 130 24.90 21.70 14.42
C PHE A 130 25.12 22.92 15.33
N ARG A 131 25.67 24.00 14.76
CA ARG A 131 25.82 25.29 15.44
C ARG A 131 24.86 26.29 14.83
N LEU A 132 23.86 26.69 15.60
CA LEU A 132 22.83 27.63 15.19
C LEU A 132 23.13 29.00 15.83
N ARG A 133 23.51 29.98 15.01
CA ARG A 133 23.68 31.35 15.45
C ARG A 133 22.35 32.08 15.31
N LEU A 134 21.76 32.43 16.42
CA LEU A 134 20.46 33.08 16.48
C LEU A 134 20.60 34.62 16.32
N HIS A 135 19.50 35.28 15.95
CA HIS A 135 19.49 36.74 15.76
C HIS A 135 19.84 37.54 17.03
N ASN A 136 19.55 37.03 18.20
CA ASN A 136 19.89 37.62 19.47
C ASN A 136 21.39 37.46 19.87
N GLY A 137 22.21 36.87 18.98
CA GLY A 137 23.63 36.60 19.19
C GLY A 137 23.95 35.31 19.96
N GLU A 138 22.94 34.60 20.47
CA GLU A 138 23.11 33.30 21.11
C GLU A 138 23.56 32.26 20.07
N THR A 139 24.43 31.34 20.48
CA THR A 139 24.80 30.18 19.67
C THR A 139 24.34 28.91 20.38
N LEU A 140 23.47 28.16 19.73
CA LEU A 140 23.07 26.83 20.19
C LEU A 140 23.91 25.76 19.49
N THR A 141 24.39 24.78 20.26
CA THR A 141 25.05 23.58 19.71
C THR A 141 24.18 22.36 20.00
N VAL A 142 23.76 21.66 18.96
CA VAL A 142 22.81 20.53 19.03
C VAL A 142 23.32 19.37 18.18
N PRO A 143 23.43 18.16 18.70
CA PRO A 143 23.34 17.77 20.10
C PRO A 143 24.49 18.32 20.93
N ARG A 144 24.39 18.25 22.26
CA ARG A 144 25.50 18.65 23.15
C ARG A 144 26.71 17.73 22.96
N THR A 145 26.46 16.42 22.92
CA THR A 145 27.49 15.44 22.60
C THR A 145 27.37 15.06 21.11
N PRO A 146 28.50 15.15 20.35
CA PRO A 146 28.46 14.77 18.95
C PRO A 146 27.88 13.37 18.74
N THR A 147 27.03 13.22 17.73
CA THR A 147 26.36 11.95 17.42
C THR A 147 26.72 11.45 16.03
N THR A 148 26.36 10.20 15.71
CA THR A 148 26.46 9.65 14.36
C THR A 148 25.08 9.68 13.71
N VAL A 149 25.00 10.32 12.55
CA VAL A 149 23.80 10.29 11.68
C VAL A 149 24.00 9.19 10.66
N LYS A 150 23.35 8.05 10.87
CA LYS A 150 23.46 6.89 10.00
C LYS A 150 22.83 7.13 8.62
N GLY A 151 23.27 6.36 7.63
CA GLY A 151 22.59 6.29 6.34
C GLY A 151 21.15 5.79 6.51
N GLY A 152 20.20 6.50 5.91
CA GLY A 152 18.76 6.22 6.05
C GLY A 152 18.02 7.09 7.08
N THR A 153 18.74 7.83 7.94
CA THR A 153 18.15 8.65 9.01
C THR A 153 17.68 10.01 8.47
N TYR A 154 16.55 10.46 8.94
CA TYR A 154 16.04 11.84 8.78
C TYR A 154 15.29 12.25 10.04
N PHE A 155 15.35 13.53 10.39
CA PHE A 155 14.72 14.04 11.61
C PHE A 155 14.41 15.53 11.55
N LEU A 156 13.57 15.98 12.48
CA LEU A 156 13.37 17.38 12.83
C LEU A 156 13.54 17.58 14.34
N TRP A 157 14.40 18.53 14.71
CA TRP A 157 14.67 18.85 16.11
C TRP A 157 14.27 20.28 16.45
N PRO A 158 13.47 20.50 17.49
CA PRO A 158 13.04 21.83 17.89
C PRO A 158 14.15 22.56 18.64
N PHE A 159 14.16 23.88 18.49
CA PHE A 159 14.97 24.76 19.34
C PHE A 159 14.19 26.01 19.71
N ASN A 160 14.45 26.53 20.92
CA ASN A 160 13.73 27.64 21.57
C ASN A 160 12.20 27.48 21.51
N LEU A 161 11.71 26.24 21.58
CA LEU A 161 10.28 25.93 21.46
C LEU A 161 9.56 26.18 22.79
N PRO A 162 8.58 27.09 22.86
CA PRO A 162 7.73 27.23 24.04
C PRO A 162 6.75 26.05 24.12
N LEU A 163 6.78 25.34 25.23
CA LEU A 163 5.87 24.24 25.56
C LEU A 163 5.09 24.65 26.83
N ASP A 164 3.87 25.10 26.67
CA ASP A 164 2.97 25.44 27.76
C ASP A 164 3.65 26.30 28.88
N GLY A 165 4.30 27.39 28.47
CA GLY A 165 4.99 28.33 29.38
C GLY A 165 6.40 27.92 29.85
N ILE A 166 6.89 26.77 29.43
CA ILE A 166 8.25 26.29 29.61
C ILE A 166 9.03 26.45 28.31
N LEU A 167 10.23 26.97 28.33
CA LEU A 167 11.07 27.12 27.16
C LEU A 167 11.99 25.91 27.01
N LEU A 168 11.73 25.09 25.98
CA LEU A 168 12.64 24.06 25.51
C LEU A 168 13.72 24.71 24.65
N LYS A 169 14.97 24.78 25.16
CA LYS A 169 16.08 25.37 24.42
C LYS A 169 16.46 24.56 23.19
N HIS A 170 16.51 23.26 23.32
CA HIS A 170 16.60 22.29 22.21
C HIS A 170 16.27 20.88 22.69
N ALA A 171 15.95 20.02 21.72
CA ALA A 171 15.88 18.58 21.90
C ALA A 171 16.45 17.87 20.68
N THR A 172 16.98 16.65 20.88
CA THR A 172 17.29 15.70 19.81
C THR A 172 16.21 14.62 19.66
N ALA A 173 15.06 14.81 20.30
CA ALA A 173 13.85 14.04 20.11
C ALA A 173 12.86 14.83 19.23
N GLN A 174 12.09 14.14 18.43
CA GLN A 174 11.13 14.75 17.52
C GLN A 174 9.75 14.90 18.18
N PRO A 175 9.13 16.10 18.14
CA PRO A 175 7.78 16.31 18.66
C PRO A 175 6.72 15.66 17.73
N ILE A 176 5.72 15.01 18.32
CA ILE A 176 4.61 14.38 17.59
C ILE A 176 3.32 15.18 17.82
N CYS A 177 2.88 15.28 19.07
CA CYS A 177 1.62 15.93 19.41
C CYS A 177 1.58 16.36 20.89
N THR A 178 0.51 17.07 21.24
CA THR A 178 0.20 17.49 22.60
C THR A 178 -1.18 16.99 23.02
N LEU A 179 -1.36 16.83 24.34
CA LEU A 179 -2.64 16.51 24.96
C LEU A 179 -2.77 17.29 26.25
N THR A 180 -3.80 18.13 26.36
CA THR A 180 -4.09 18.86 27.59
C THR A 180 -5.26 18.20 28.29
N GLN A 181 -5.07 17.81 29.55
CA GLN A 181 -6.09 17.21 30.41
C GLN A 181 -6.04 17.93 31.77
N ALA A 182 -7.13 18.57 32.17
CA ALA A 182 -7.19 19.43 33.34
C ALA A 182 -6.05 20.48 33.35
N ASP A 183 -5.21 20.50 34.36
CA ASP A 183 -4.07 21.40 34.56
C ASP A 183 -2.73 20.84 34.03
N THR A 184 -2.78 19.72 33.29
CA THR A 184 -1.56 19.07 32.78
C THR A 184 -1.56 19.06 31.24
N THR A 185 -0.51 19.64 30.66
CA THR A 185 -0.20 19.51 29.24
C THR A 185 0.87 18.42 29.05
N THR A 186 0.55 17.39 28.29
CA THR A 186 1.49 16.32 27.92
C THR A 186 1.95 16.50 26.48
N CYS A 187 3.26 16.57 26.25
CA CYS A 187 3.89 16.61 24.94
C CYS A 187 4.51 15.23 24.64
N PHE A 188 4.15 14.66 23.53
CA PHE A 188 4.69 13.38 23.06
C PHE A 188 5.79 13.64 22.05
N PHE A 189 6.96 13.08 22.34
CA PHE A 189 8.15 13.08 21.49
C PHE A 189 8.57 11.64 21.21
N PHE A 190 9.46 11.44 20.26
CA PHE A 190 10.12 10.15 20.09
C PHE A 190 11.61 10.34 19.83
N GLU A 191 12.38 9.33 20.19
CA GLU A 191 13.80 9.21 19.92
C GLU A 191 14.01 8.55 18.56
N ASP A 192 14.83 9.15 17.71
CA ASP A 192 15.25 8.56 16.45
C ASP A 192 16.16 7.36 16.70
N ASP A 193 15.97 6.28 15.96
CA ASP A 193 16.75 5.05 16.16
C ASP A 193 18.25 5.30 15.95
N GLY A 194 19.01 5.04 17.00
CA GLY A 194 20.47 5.24 17.04
C GLY A 194 20.94 6.67 17.33
N ILE A 195 20.05 7.64 17.64
CA ILE A 195 20.42 8.98 18.11
C ILE A 195 19.85 9.22 19.51
N PRO A 196 20.68 9.19 20.57
CA PRO A 196 20.18 9.39 21.92
C PRO A 196 19.44 10.72 22.10
N ALA A 197 18.27 10.67 22.69
CA ALA A 197 17.49 11.86 23.01
C ALA A 197 18.15 12.68 24.12
N GLU A 198 18.10 14.00 24.00
CA GLU A 198 18.45 14.95 25.03
C GLU A 198 17.52 16.16 25.00
N TYR A 199 17.34 16.80 26.17
CA TYR A 199 16.57 18.04 26.29
C TYR A 199 17.32 19.05 27.10
N ALA A 200 17.45 20.28 26.59
CA ALA A 200 17.91 21.44 27.35
C ALA A 200 16.71 22.35 27.63
N ILE A 201 16.41 22.60 28.89
CA ILE A 201 15.22 23.31 29.34
C ILE A 201 15.65 24.57 30.14
N ALA A 202 15.11 25.73 29.78
CA ALA A 202 15.40 26.96 30.50
C ALA A 202 14.77 26.95 31.90
N LYS A 203 15.45 27.60 32.87
CA LYS A 203 15.05 27.57 34.29
C LYS A 203 13.75 28.34 34.58
N LYS A 204 13.32 29.24 33.67
CA LYS A 204 12.18 30.12 33.91
C LYS A 204 10.88 29.30 34.08
N ASN A 205 10.07 29.70 35.08
CA ASN A 205 8.75 29.13 35.37
C ASN A 205 8.75 27.67 35.89
N ILE A 206 9.88 27.17 36.37
CA ILE A 206 10.00 25.80 36.91
C ILE A 206 10.05 25.87 38.44
N ARG A 207 9.08 25.28 39.10
CA ARG A 207 9.03 25.07 40.54
C ARG A 207 9.74 23.77 40.91
N HIS A 208 9.40 22.67 40.20
CA HIS A 208 9.99 21.36 40.43
C HIS A 208 10.08 20.57 39.12
N ILE A 209 11.09 19.70 39.01
CA ILE A 209 11.26 18.80 37.88
C ILE A 209 11.56 17.39 38.40
N ARG A 210 10.87 16.39 37.80
CA ARG A 210 11.06 14.97 38.08
C ARG A 210 11.26 14.23 36.77
N THR A 211 12.11 13.22 36.81
CA THR A 211 12.35 12.36 35.65
C THR A 211 12.15 10.90 36.01
N ARG A 212 11.70 10.13 35.04
CA ARG A 212 11.64 8.68 35.10
C ARG A 212 12.27 8.12 33.82
N GLN A 213 13.18 7.16 33.96
CA GLN A 213 13.98 6.62 32.86
C GLN A 213 14.83 7.68 32.12
N ALA A 214 15.27 8.69 32.85
CA ALA A 214 16.13 9.75 32.35
C ALA A 214 16.90 10.39 33.51
N GLU A 215 18.09 10.94 33.25
CA GLU A 215 18.88 11.72 34.19
C GLU A 215 18.62 13.21 33.99
N CYS A 216 18.46 13.94 35.07
CA CYS A 216 18.27 15.38 35.08
C CYS A 216 19.43 16.07 35.80
N THR A 217 20.19 16.88 35.09
CA THR A 217 21.27 17.71 35.63
C THR A 217 20.82 19.16 35.70
N ARG A 218 20.88 19.75 36.92
CA ARG A 218 20.62 21.19 37.10
C ARG A 218 21.86 21.99 36.70
N GLU A 219 21.67 23.00 35.87
CA GLU A 219 22.70 23.91 35.40
C GLU A 219 22.43 25.36 35.86
N LYS A 220 23.37 26.27 35.61
CA LYS A 220 23.24 27.69 35.97
C LYS A 220 21.97 28.32 35.37
N ASN A 221 21.69 28.02 34.10
CA ASN A 221 20.62 28.66 33.32
C ASN A 221 19.43 27.74 33.04
N GLY A 222 19.42 26.50 33.55
CA GLY A 222 18.34 25.55 33.24
C GLY A 222 18.60 24.13 33.74
N TYR A 223 18.04 23.21 33.01
CA TYR A 223 18.14 21.78 33.27
C TYR A 223 18.52 21.06 31.96
N PHE A 224 19.37 20.08 32.11
CA PHE A 224 19.75 19.19 31.02
C PHE A 224 19.30 17.77 31.32
N ILE A 225 18.48 17.21 30.44
CA ILE A 225 17.95 15.84 30.51
C ILE A 225 18.71 15.00 29.52
N SER A 226 19.25 13.90 29.96
CA SER A 226 20.06 13.00 29.14
C SER A 226 19.94 11.55 29.63
N ARG A 227 20.62 10.62 28.93
CA ARG A 227 20.62 9.19 29.24
C ARG A 227 19.20 8.63 29.37
N LEU A 228 18.34 9.04 28.46
CA LEU A 228 16.98 8.56 28.42
C LEU A 228 16.96 7.09 28.00
N THR A 229 16.05 6.34 28.60
CA THR A 229 15.61 5.05 28.08
C THR A 229 14.24 5.27 27.48
N ALA A 230 14.21 5.57 26.16
CA ALA A 230 12.98 5.89 25.45
C ALA A 230 11.94 4.78 25.58
N GLY A 231 10.68 5.15 25.62
CA GLY A 231 9.52 4.28 25.74
C GLY A 231 8.36 5.00 26.41
N SER A 232 7.19 4.40 26.42
CA SER A 232 5.95 4.95 26.98
C SER A 232 6.01 5.24 28.48
N GLY A 233 7.02 4.73 29.19
CA GLY A 233 7.32 5.01 30.58
C GLY A 233 8.38 6.08 30.81
N CYS A 234 9.05 6.60 29.77
CA CYS A 234 10.06 7.64 29.87
C CYS A 234 9.40 9.02 29.98
N THR A 235 9.50 9.64 31.17
CA THR A 235 8.79 10.88 31.45
C THR A 235 9.71 11.95 32.07
N VAL A 236 9.46 13.21 31.69
CA VAL A 236 9.94 14.41 32.37
C VAL A 236 8.71 15.19 32.79
N GLU A 237 8.51 15.36 34.09
CA GLU A 237 7.41 16.13 34.66
C GLU A 237 7.94 17.44 35.27
N ILE A 238 7.34 18.54 34.86
CA ILE A 238 7.71 19.89 35.26
C ILE A 238 6.51 20.56 35.93
N GLU A 239 6.56 20.71 37.25
CA GLU A 239 5.61 21.53 37.99
C GLU A 239 5.96 23.00 37.77
N LYS A 240 5.02 23.78 37.26
CA LYS A 240 5.18 25.20 36.99
C LYS A 240 4.90 26.02 38.24
N ASN A 241 5.30 27.30 38.24
CA ASN A 241 5.10 28.20 39.38
C ASN A 241 3.62 28.47 39.70
N ASP A 242 2.72 28.30 38.70
CA ASP A 242 1.29 28.43 38.85
C ASP A 242 0.60 27.14 39.35
N GLY A 243 1.38 26.09 39.57
CA GLY A 243 0.87 24.78 40.02
C GLY A 243 0.46 23.83 38.91
N SER A 244 0.35 24.27 37.66
CA SER A 244 0.08 23.42 36.54
C SER A 244 1.32 22.60 36.10
N THR A 245 1.11 21.56 35.30
CA THR A 245 2.18 20.61 34.96
C THR A 245 2.41 20.54 33.45
N LEU A 246 3.67 20.60 33.03
CA LEU A 246 4.10 20.15 31.72
C LEU A 246 4.72 18.76 31.87
N ARG A 247 4.25 17.80 31.07
CA ARG A 247 4.82 16.46 30.97
C ARG A 247 5.39 16.24 29.58
N ILE A 248 6.59 15.69 29.47
CA ILE A 248 7.19 15.23 28.23
C ILE A 248 7.28 13.70 28.32
N ILE A 249 6.79 13.01 27.32
CA ILE A 249 6.95 11.56 27.15
C ILE A 249 7.80 11.32 25.90
N THR A 250 8.88 10.55 26.05
CA THR A 250 9.79 10.21 24.96
C THR A 250 9.59 8.77 24.58
N LEU A 251 8.86 8.53 23.50
CA LEU A 251 8.59 7.21 22.94
C LEU A 251 9.82 6.67 22.16
N THR A 252 9.88 5.37 21.97
CA THR A 252 10.74 4.80 20.92
C THR A 252 10.15 5.12 19.55
N GLU A 253 10.95 5.02 18.47
CA GLU A 253 10.47 5.17 17.11
C GLU A 253 9.34 4.16 16.81
N ALA A 254 9.52 2.88 17.19
CA ALA A 254 8.51 1.84 17.02
C ALA A 254 7.20 2.10 17.81
N GLU A 255 7.25 2.76 18.96
CA GLU A 255 6.05 3.20 19.68
C GLU A 255 5.40 4.40 19.01
N SER A 256 6.20 5.32 18.46
CA SER A 256 5.70 6.49 17.72
C SER A 256 4.89 6.09 16.50
N ASP A 257 5.29 5.03 15.80
CA ASP A 257 4.55 4.48 14.67
C ASP A 257 3.15 3.98 15.05
N ARG A 258 3.00 3.53 16.30
CA ARG A 258 1.73 3.04 16.85
C ARG A 258 0.91 4.12 17.56
N LEU A 259 1.40 5.35 17.64
CA LEU A 259 0.68 6.44 18.29
C LEU A 259 -0.52 6.88 17.45
N TRP A 260 -1.66 7.05 18.11
CA TRP A 260 -2.89 7.59 17.60
C TRP A 260 -3.32 8.78 18.46
N LYS A 261 -3.66 9.88 17.82
CA LYS A 261 -4.38 11.00 18.45
C LYS A 261 -5.75 11.11 17.79
N LEU A 262 -6.78 10.77 18.54
CA LEU A 262 -8.15 10.65 18.05
C LEU A 262 -8.99 11.82 18.58
N ALA A 263 -9.77 12.44 17.72
CA ALA A 263 -10.79 13.39 18.13
C ALA A 263 -12.01 12.63 18.65
N THR A 264 -12.49 12.99 19.83
CA THR A 264 -13.74 12.45 20.40
C THR A 264 -14.64 13.58 20.84
N PRO A 265 -15.94 13.35 21.08
CA PRO A 265 -16.85 14.37 21.58
C PRO A 265 -16.43 14.95 22.95
N HIS A 266 -15.66 14.18 23.73
CA HIS A 266 -15.18 14.57 25.06
C HIS A 266 -13.77 15.20 25.04
N GLY A 267 -13.24 15.48 23.85
CA GLY A 267 -11.88 15.99 23.62
C GLY A 267 -10.97 14.93 23.01
N PRO A 268 -9.73 15.34 22.66
CA PRO A 268 -8.78 14.42 22.05
C PRO A 268 -8.28 13.36 23.05
N VAL A 269 -8.02 12.17 22.55
CA VAL A 269 -7.38 11.07 23.30
C VAL A 269 -6.13 10.60 22.57
N VAL A 270 -5.15 10.10 23.31
CA VAL A 270 -3.93 9.52 22.76
C VAL A 270 -3.85 8.05 23.15
N ALA A 271 -3.51 7.20 22.18
CA ALA A 271 -3.37 5.78 22.37
C ALA A 271 -2.19 5.21 21.58
N LEU A 272 -1.67 4.06 22.03
CA LEU A 272 -0.71 3.24 21.28
C LEU A 272 -1.40 1.96 20.82
N SER A 273 -1.42 1.70 19.53
CA SER A 273 -1.96 0.45 18.96
C SER A 273 -1.36 0.15 17.59
N ALA A 274 -1.07 -1.14 17.34
CA ALA A 274 -0.74 -1.63 16.02
C ALA A 274 -1.99 -1.84 15.13
N SER A 275 -3.19 -1.88 15.75
CA SER A 275 -4.46 -1.96 15.06
C SER A 275 -4.91 -0.58 14.56
N THR A 276 -5.80 -0.54 13.59
CA THR A 276 -6.45 0.69 13.17
C THR A 276 -7.43 1.16 14.24
N LEU A 277 -7.35 2.44 14.61
CA LEU A 277 -8.26 3.04 15.57
C LEU A 277 -9.15 4.08 14.89
N THR A 278 -10.44 4.06 15.19
CA THR A 278 -11.39 5.13 14.88
C THR A 278 -12.13 5.50 16.15
N ALA A 279 -12.66 6.72 16.22
CA ALA A 279 -13.46 7.16 17.37
C ALA A 279 -14.73 7.85 16.91
N ASP A 280 -15.80 7.65 17.66
CA ASP A 280 -17.10 8.29 17.49
C ASP A 280 -17.73 8.63 18.84
N THR A 281 -19.05 8.88 18.86
CA THR A 281 -19.80 9.19 20.09
C THR A 281 -19.90 8.00 21.06
N ALA A 282 -19.73 6.77 20.59
CA ALA A 282 -19.83 5.57 21.41
C ALA A 282 -18.48 5.17 22.04
N GLY A 283 -17.35 5.63 21.47
CA GLY A 283 -16.02 5.31 21.98
C GLY A 283 -14.97 5.11 20.90
N ILE A 284 -13.98 4.29 21.20
CA ILE A 284 -12.93 3.90 20.27
C ILE A 284 -13.26 2.52 19.69
N THR A 285 -13.29 2.44 18.37
CA THR A 285 -13.35 1.16 17.66
C THR A 285 -11.95 0.74 17.25
N VAL A 286 -11.57 -0.47 17.65
CA VAL A 286 -10.29 -1.12 17.33
C VAL A 286 -10.54 -2.11 16.21
N ILE A 287 -9.89 -1.92 15.08
CA ILE A 287 -10.08 -2.71 13.86
C ILE A 287 -8.79 -3.49 13.58
N ASP A 288 -8.89 -4.80 13.54
CA ASP A 288 -7.73 -5.69 13.27
C ASP A 288 -8.16 -6.89 12.42
N ALA A 289 -7.23 -7.42 11.64
CA ALA A 289 -7.41 -8.68 10.91
C ALA A 289 -7.22 -9.91 11.82
N ARG A 290 -6.69 -9.72 13.02
CA ARG A 290 -6.44 -10.77 14.00
C ARG A 290 -7.55 -10.82 15.05
N ALA A 291 -7.88 -12.01 15.50
CA ALA A 291 -8.84 -12.24 16.59
C ALA A 291 -8.36 -11.70 17.96
N GLN A 292 -7.17 -11.14 18.01
CA GLN A 292 -6.56 -10.54 19.21
C GLN A 292 -6.01 -9.18 18.86
N ALA A 293 -6.37 -8.18 19.66
CA ALA A 293 -5.88 -6.82 19.52
C ALA A 293 -5.55 -6.22 20.90
N SER A 294 -4.72 -5.19 20.91
CA SER A 294 -4.47 -4.40 22.12
C SER A 294 -4.39 -2.91 21.81
N VAL A 295 -4.83 -2.12 22.78
CA VAL A 295 -4.73 -0.67 22.77
C VAL A 295 -4.23 -0.22 24.14
N SER A 296 -3.20 0.60 24.17
CA SER A 296 -2.77 1.28 25.37
C SER A 296 -3.28 2.72 25.36
N LEU A 297 -4.34 3.01 26.12
CA LEU A 297 -4.95 4.33 26.20
C LEU A 297 -4.20 5.20 27.22
N PHE A 298 -3.86 6.42 26.84
CA PHE A 298 -3.22 7.38 27.73
C PHE A 298 -4.25 8.07 28.62
N SER A 299 -4.10 7.86 29.94
CA SER A 299 -4.91 8.54 30.95
C SER A 299 -4.12 8.64 32.27
N ASN A 300 -4.42 9.66 33.09
CA ASN A 300 -3.76 9.87 34.37
C ASN A 300 -2.23 9.77 34.31
N GLY A 301 -1.63 10.31 33.22
CA GLY A 301 -0.18 10.43 33.06
C GLY A 301 0.56 9.16 32.61
N ARG A 302 -0.14 8.11 32.25
CA ARG A 302 0.45 6.85 31.78
C ARG A 302 -0.43 6.13 30.77
N PHE A 303 0.13 5.16 30.08
CA PHE A 303 -0.59 4.27 29.18
C PHE A 303 -1.16 3.07 29.95
N HIS A 304 -2.45 2.77 29.72
CA HIS A 304 -3.17 1.64 30.29
C HIS A 304 -3.55 0.70 29.16
N GLU A 305 -3.09 -0.55 29.23
CA GLU A 305 -3.35 -1.56 28.18
C GLU A 305 -4.74 -2.18 28.34
N HIS A 306 -5.48 -2.21 27.23
CA HIS A 306 -6.72 -2.94 27.05
C HIS A 306 -6.50 -4.03 26.01
N ARG A 307 -6.87 -5.26 26.33
CA ARG A 307 -6.72 -6.44 25.46
C ARG A 307 -8.07 -6.94 25.02
N PHE A 308 -8.16 -7.29 23.74
CA PHE A 308 -9.37 -7.80 23.11
C PHE A 308 -9.13 -9.18 22.54
N HIS A 309 -10.12 -10.04 22.64
CA HIS A 309 -10.10 -11.40 22.14
C HIS A 309 -11.44 -11.74 21.50
N ALA A 310 -11.41 -12.35 20.33
CA ALA A 310 -12.56 -12.94 19.68
C ALA A 310 -12.25 -14.39 19.31
N ALA A 311 -13.27 -15.19 19.02
CA ALA A 311 -13.05 -16.52 18.46
C ALA A 311 -12.45 -16.37 17.05
N PRO A 312 -11.34 -17.09 16.74
CA PRO A 312 -10.78 -17.08 15.39
C PRO A 312 -11.80 -17.58 14.38
N ARG A 313 -11.99 -16.86 13.29
CA ARG A 313 -12.84 -17.24 12.18
C ARG A 313 -11.97 -17.54 10.98
N SER A 314 -11.81 -18.81 10.64
CA SER A 314 -11.09 -19.22 9.44
C SER A 314 -12.08 -19.37 8.29
N LEU A 315 -11.85 -18.68 7.21
CA LEU A 315 -12.62 -18.79 5.98
C LEU A 315 -11.80 -19.56 4.96
N ALA A 316 -12.18 -20.80 4.70
CA ALA A 316 -11.50 -21.63 3.72
C ALA A 316 -11.85 -21.18 2.29
N CYS A 317 -10.85 -20.67 1.58
CA CYS A 317 -10.97 -20.41 0.16
C CYS A 317 -10.63 -21.68 -0.63
N GLN A 318 -11.41 -21.95 -1.69
CA GLN A 318 -11.06 -22.96 -2.68
C GLN A 318 -10.39 -22.26 -3.86
N LEU A 319 -9.19 -22.71 -4.21
CA LEU A 319 -8.41 -22.23 -5.33
C LEU A 319 -8.27 -23.33 -6.36
N ARG A 320 -8.69 -23.06 -7.57
CA ARG A 320 -8.53 -23.97 -8.72
C ARG A 320 -7.79 -23.25 -9.83
N GLN A 321 -6.65 -23.78 -10.23
CA GLN A 321 -5.98 -23.30 -11.44
C GLN A 321 -6.77 -23.76 -12.67
N LEU A 322 -7.05 -22.82 -13.57
CA LEU A 322 -7.78 -23.08 -14.78
C LEU A 322 -6.82 -23.17 -15.98
N PRO A 323 -7.09 -24.03 -16.95
CA PRO A 323 -6.39 -23.95 -18.22
C PRO A 323 -6.70 -22.63 -18.93
N PRO A 324 -5.81 -22.11 -19.79
CA PRO A 324 -6.05 -20.85 -20.53
C PRO A 324 -7.31 -20.89 -21.38
N MET A 325 -7.75 -22.07 -21.78
CA MET A 325 -8.93 -22.31 -22.60
C MET A 325 -10.09 -22.90 -21.78
N HIS A 326 -10.28 -22.37 -20.56
CA HIS A 326 -11.37 -22.78 -19.67
C HIS A 326 -12.74 -22.48 -20.34
N GLY A 327 -13.63 -23.45 -20.31
CA GLY A 327 -14.95 -23.35 -20.97
C GLY A 327 -14.97 -23.77 -22.43
N SER A 328 -13.82 -23.99 -23.04
CA SER A 328 -13.76 -24.52 -24.41
C SER A 328 -14.03 -26.01 -24.43
N ALA A 329 -14.81 -26.48 -25.42
CA ALA A 329 -14.97 -27.90 -25.75
C ALA A 329 -14.04 -28.29 -26.90
N THR A 330 -13.68 -29.55 -26.98
CA THR A 330 -12.97 -30.09 -28.15
C THR A 330 -13.93 -30.28 -29.31
N ILE A 331 -13.61 -29.71 -30.46
CA ILE A 331 -14.36 -29.87 -31.72
C ILE A 331 -13.46 -30.55 -32.74
N SER A 332 -14.07 -31.27 -33.70
CA SER A 332 -13.31 -31.94 -34.74
C SER A 332 -13.99 -31.70 -36.10
N PRO A 333 -13.30 -31.04 -37.06
CA PRO A 333 -13.78 -30.99 -38.44
C PRO A 333 -13.67 -32.36 -39.09
N ALA A 334 -14.58 -32.68 -39.98
CA ALA A 334 -14.38 -33.81 -40.89
C ALA A 334 -13.20 -33.54 -41.84
N ALA A 335 -12.53 -34.59 -42.29
CA ALA A 335 -11.37 -34.46 -43.20
C ALA A 335 -11.71 -33.61 -44.44
N GLY A 336 -10.85 -32.66 -44.76
CA GLY A 336 -11.03 -31.73 -45.88
C GLY A 336 -12.12 -30.67 -45.69
N ASN A 337 -12.66 -30.52 -44.48
CA ASN A 337 -13.66 -29.51 -44.16
C ASN A 337 -13.08 -28.42 -43.23
N ALA A 338 -13.73 -27.25 -43.21
CA ALA A 338 -13.43 -26.18 -42.29
C ALA A 338 -14.57 -25.98 -41.30
N LEU A 339 -14.22 -25.59 -40.08
CA LEU A 339 -15.18 -25.17 -39.08
C LEU A 339 -15.05 -23.66 -38.86
N TYR A 340 -16.17 -23.00 -38.68
CA TYR A 340 -16.16 -21.57 -38.41
C TYR A 340 -17.14 -21.18 -37.33
N ARG A 341 -16.88 -20.02 -36.75
CA ARG A 341 -17.77 -19.30 -35.87
C ARG A 341 -17.79 -17.82 -36.21
N ASP A 342 -18.97 -17.29 -36.40
CA ASP A 342 -19.18 -15.86 -36.56
C ASP A 342 -19.48 -15.22 -35.23
N PHE A 343 -18.93 -14.03 -35.02
CA PHE A 343 -19.23 -13.17 -33.88
C PHE A 343 -19.26 -11.72 -34.32
N ARG A 344 -19.96 -10.88 -33.55
CA ARG A 344 -20.14 -9.47 -33.92
C ARG A 344 -19.64 -8.54 -32.85
N LEU A 345 -18.88 -7.52 -33.28
CA LEU A 345 -18.46 -6.41 -32.46
C LEU A 345 -19.11 -5.11 -32.95
N LEU A 346 -19.76 -4.37 -32.04
CA LEU A 346 -20.49 -3.17 -32.40
C LEU A 346 -19.54 -2.00 -32.69
N THR A 347 -18.38 -1.95 -32.02
CA THR A 347 -17.36 -0.91 -32.18
C THR A 347 -15.96 -1.47 -31.99
N LEU A 348 -14.98 -0.94 -32.73
CA LEU A 348 -13.55 -1.22 -32.53
C LEU A 348 -12.89 -0.25 -31.55
N ALA A 349 -13.48 0.94 -31.36
CA ALA A 349 -12.90 1.95 -30.49
C ALA A 349 -12.69 1.45 -29.05
N ASP A 350 -13.47 0.44 -28.65
CA ASP A 350 -13.43 -0.14 -27.31
C ASP A 350 -12.48 -1.33 -27.19
N VAL A 351 -11.95 -1.87 -28.30
CA VAL A 351 -11.00 -3.00 -28.25
C VAL A 351 -9.63 -2.48 -27.83
N ASP A 352 -9.08 -3.08 -26.80
CA ASP A 352 -7.71 -2.83 -26.37
C ASP A 352 -6.77 -3.88 -26.95
N LYS A 353 -7.07 -5.15 -26.71
CA LYS A 353 -6.28 -6.28 -27.17
C LYS A 353 -7.17 -7.48 -27.49
N ALA A 354 -6.73 -8.31 -28.42
CA ALA A 354 -7.37 -9.59 -28.72
C ALA A 354 -6.31 -10.70 -28.83
N PHE A 355 -6.58 -11.82 -28.17
CA PHE A 355 -5.67 -12.95 -28.10
C PHE A 355 -6.39 -14.23 -28.51
N LEU A 356 -5.75 -15.01 -29.37
CA LEU A 356 -6.19 -16.34 -29.74
C LEU A 356 -5.29 -17.40 -29.10
N ARG A 357 -5.89 -18.39 -28.50
CA ARG A 357 -5.21 -19.59 -28.01
C ARG A 357 -5.89 -20.82 -28.61
N TYR A 358 -5.13 -21.77 -29.09
CA TYR A 358 -5.69 -23.03 -29.53
C TYR A 358 -4.71 -24.18 -29.32
N ARG A 359 -5.28 -25.38 -29.18
CA ARG A 359 -4.56 -26.62 -29.04
C ARG A 359 -5.04 -27.59 -30.13
N SER A 360 -4.12 -28.16 -30.86
CA SER A 360 -4.34 -29.25 -31.79
C SER A 360 -3.08 -30.10 -31.89
N ALA A 361 -3.25 -31.39 -32.09
CA ALA A 361 -2.15 -32.30 -32.41
C ALA A 361 -1.75 -32.23 -33.89
N ASP A 362 -2.61 -31.65 -34.74
CA ASP A 362 -2.39 -31.55 -36.16
C ASP A 362 -1.56 -30.31 -36.52
N THR A 363 -0.38 -30.55 -37.08
CA THR A 363 0.53 -29.48 -37.53
C THR A 363 0.08 -28.83 -38.85
N THR A 364 -0.88 -29.40 -39.55
CA THR A 364 -1.41 -28.86 -40.81
C THR A 364 -2.64 -27.97 -40.59
N LEU A 365 -3.08 -27.83 -39.34
CA LEU A 365 -4.21 -26.98 -38.98
C LEU A 365 -3.95 -25.52 -39.35
N ARG A 366 -4.83 -24.97 -40.19
CA ARG A 366 -4.86 -23.55 -40.53
C ARG A 366 -5.92 -22.85 -39.69
N CYS A 367 -5.51 -21.80 -38.97
CA CYS A 367 -6.42 -20.92 -38.26
C CYS A 367 -6.47 -19.57 -38.95
N THR A 368 -7.67 -19.08 -39.26
CA THR A 368 -7.84 -17.75 -39.87
C THR A 368 -8.84 -16.92 -39.05
N LEU A 369 -8.65 -15.60 -39.07
CA LEU A 369 -9.60 -14.64 -38.57
C LEU A 369 -9.84 -13.59 -39.67
N ASN A 370 -11.08 -13.46 -40.10
CA ASN A 370 -11.45 -12.60 -41.21
C ASN A 370 -10.60 -12.86 -42.47
N ASP A 371 -10.47 -14.15 -42.81
CA ASP A 371 -9.67 -14.69 -43.93
C ASP A 371 -8.15 -14.47 -43.83
N SER A 372 -7.68 -13.77 -42.82
CA SER A 372 -6.25 -13.58 -42.55
C SER A 372 -5.69 -14.78 -41.83
N LEU A 373 -4.60 -15.38 -42.35
CA LEU A 373 -3.92 -16.51 -41.71
C LEU A 373 -3.26 -16.04 -40.39
N ILE A 374 -3.50 -16.77 -39.31
CA ILE A 374 -2.92 -16.50 -38.01
C ILE A 374 -1.61 -17.28 -37.88
N HIS A 375 -0.53 -16.54 -37.70
CA HIS A 375 0.78 -17.08 -37.33
C HIS A 375 0.90 -17.12 -35.81
N ALA A 376 0.66 -18.30 -35.23
CA ALA A 376 0.69 -18.48 -33.80
C ALA A 376 2.06 -18.95 -33.29
N GLU A 377 2.50 -18.42 -32.16
CA GLU A 377 3.64 -18.93 -31.46
C GLU A 377 3.31 -20.22 -30.71
N LYS A 378 4.16 -21.23 -30.84
CA LYS A 378 4.00 -22.48 -30.11
C LYS A 378 4.43 -22.27 -28.66
N LYS A 379 3.53 -22.51 -27.73
CA LYS A 379 3.79 -22.65 -26.29
C LYS A 379 3.73 -24.14 -25.91
N GLU A 380 4.15 -24.50 -24.70
CA GLU A 380 4.24 -25.92 -24.31
C GLU A 380 2.95 -26.72 -24.51
N THR A 381 1.79 -26.14 -24.19
CA THR A 381 0.51 -26.84 -24.20
C THR A 381 -0.50 -26.30 -25.19
N TYR A 382 -0.22 -25.17 -25.86
CA TYR A 382 -1.12 -24.49 -26.79
C TYR A 382 -0.35 -23.60 -27.77
N GLN A 383 -1.04 -23.12 -28.81
CA GLN A 383 -0.55 -22.10 -29.72
C GLN A 383 -1.21 -20.76 -29.35
N TRP A 384 -0.45 -19.67 -29.44
CA TRP A 384 -0.88 -18.34 -29.03
C TRP A 384 -0.58 -17.31 -30.11
N ALA A 385 -1.51 -16.38 -30.31
CA ALA A 385 -1.31 -15.24 -31.20
C ALA A 385 -2.01 -13.98 -30.67
N ASN A 386 -1.35 -12.84 -30.81
CA ASN A 386 -2.03 -11.55 -30.70
C ASN A 386 -2.74 -11.30 -32.05
N VAL A 387 -4.06 -11.13 -32.00
CA VAL A 387 -4.91 -10.95 -33.18
C VAL A 387 -5.66 -9.62 -33.17
N THR A 388 -5.18 -8.66 -32.38
CA THR A 388 -5.83 -7.35 -32.19
C THR A 388 -6.08 -6.64 -33.52
N ASP A 389 -5.09 -6.64 -34.42
CA ASP A 389 -5.17 -5.96 -35.72
C ASP A 389 -6.03 -6.70 -36.76
N LEU A 390 -6.41 -7.93 -36.46
CA LEU A 390 -7.29 -8.74 -37.32
C LEU A 390 -8.77 -8.60 -36.98
N ILE A 391 -9.09 -7.99 -35.84
CA ILE A 391 -10.47 -7.78 -35.39
C ILE A 391 -11.11 -6.64 -36.21
N GLN A 392 -12.35 -6.84 -36.67
CA GLN A 392 -13.09 -5.87 -37.45
C GLN A 392 -14.35 -5.38 -36.73
N LYS A 393 -14.78 -4.16 -37.05
CA LYS A 393 -16.12 -3.68 -36.68
C LYS A 393 -17.17 -4.44 -37.44
N GLY A 394 -18.20 -4.91 -36.77
CA GLY A 394 -19.26 -5.69 -37.38
C GLY A 394 -18.99 -7.18 -37.22
N ASN A 395 -19.24 -7.92 -38.28
CA ASN A 395 -19.11 -9.37 -38.25
C ASN A 395 -17.65 -9.81 -38.42
N ASN A 396 -17.22 -10.70 -37.56
CA ASN A 396 -15.93 -11.36 -37.62
C ASN A 396 -16.14 -12.86 -37.79
N ARG A 397 -15.31 -13.51 -38.59
CA ARG A 397 -15.32 -14.94 -38.80
C ARG A 397 -14.01 -15.59 -38.39
N TRP A 398 -14.11 -16.51 -37.48
CA TRP A 398 -12.99 -17.30 -37.00
C TRP A 398 -13.10 -18.71 -37.53
N THR A 399 -12.07 -19.23 -38.24
CA THR A 399 -12.11 -20.47 -38.96
C THR A 399 -10.94 -21.37 -38.61
N PHE A 400 -11.21 -22.68 -38.51
CA PHE A 400 -10.23 -23.75 -38.50
C PHE A 400 -10.41 -24.63 -39.70
N ALA A 401 -9.34 -24.87 -40.47
CA ALA A 401 -9.33 -25.76 -41.61
C ALA A 401 -8.14 -26.71 -41.54
N ALA A 402 -8.35 -27.99 -41.91
CA ALA A 402 -7.29 -28.98 -41.91
C ALA A 402 -7.57 -30.05 -42.99
N THR A 403 -6.51 -30.71 -43.45
CA THR A 403 -6.58 -31.82 -44.40
C THR A 403 -7.04 -33.13 -43.76
N ALA A 404 -6.75 -33.33 -42.49
CA ALA A 404 -7.21 -34.43 -41.66
C ALA A 404 -8.43 -34.03 -40.81
N ALA A 405 -8.87 -34.86 -39.89
CA ALA A 405 -9.92 -34.55 -38.92
C ALA A 405 -9.31 -34.26 -37.51
N PRO A 406 -8.66 -33.12 -37.32
CA PRO A 406 -7.98 -32.83 -36.09
C PRO A 406 -8.96 -32.49 -34.96
N GLN A 407 -8.56 -32.82 -33.75
CA GLN A 407 -9.23 -32.29 -32.56
C GLN A 407 -8.68 -30.90 -32.26
N VAL A 408 -9.59 -29.93 -32.15
CA VAL A 408 -9.25 -28.54 -31.86
C VAL A 408 -9.98 -28.09 -30.62
N ARG A 409 -9.24 -27.48 -29.72
CA ARG A 409 -9.77 -26.73 -28.58
C ARG A 409 -9.21 -25.32 -28.62
N ALA A 410 -10.06 -24.30 -28.57
CA ALA A 410 -9.61 -22.95 -28.77
C ALA A 410 -10.45 -21.92 -28.03
N GLU A 411 -9.82 -20.80 -27.78
CA GLU A 411 -10.39 -19.63 -27.13
C GLU A 411 -9.93 -18.35 -27.85
N LEU A 412 -10.85 -17.47 -28.18
CA LEU A 412 -10.59 -16.10 -28.60
C LEU A 412 -11.02 -15.15 -27.49
N GLU A 413 -10.07 -14.43 -26.90
CA GLU A 413 -10.29 -13.46 -25.86
C GLU A 413 -10.12 -12.04 -26.40
N ILE A 414 -11.11 -11.18 -26.17
CA ILE A 414 -11.05 -9.76 -26.49
C ILE A 414 -11.14 -8.97 -25.18
N LEU A 415 -10.13 -8.15 -24.94
CA LEU A 415 -10.10 -7.19 -23.84
C LEU A 415 -10.57 -5.84 -24.37
N LEU A 416 -11.56 -5.26 -23.73
CA LEU A 416 -12.06 -3.93 -24.04
C LEU A 416 -11.34 -2.88 -23.18
N LYS A 417 -11.25 -1.65 -23.69
CA LYS A 417 -10.63 -0.51 -22.97
C LYS A 417 -11.30 -0.21 -21.63
N ASN A 418 -12.58 -0.53 -21.50
CA ASN A 418 -13.31 -0.41 -20.24
C ASN A 418 -13.00 -1.55 -19.24
N GLY A 419 -12.05 -2.43 -19.56
CA GLY A 419 -11.67 -3.57 -18.74
C GLY A 419 -12.60 -4.79 -18.88
N GLU A 420 -13.69 -4.71 -19.68
CA GLU A 420 -14.54 -5.87 -19.96
C GLU A 420 -13.76 -6.90 -20.76
N ARG A 421 -13.96 -8.17 -20.43
CA ARG A 421 -13.38 -9.33 -21.11
C ARG A 421 -14.50 -10.09 -21.83
N ARG A 422 -14.38 -10.29 -23.14
CA ARG A 422 -15.25 -11.12 -23.94
C ARG A 422 -14.50 -12.34 -24.45
N VAL A 423 -15.10 -13.50 -24.33
CA VAL A 423 -14.46 -14.76 -24.71
C VAL A 423 -15.40 -15.59 -25.57
N TRP A 424 -14.88 -16.07 -26.68
CA TRP A 424 -15.51 -17.05 -27.53
C TRP A 424 -14.71 -18.34 -27.46
N HIS A 425 -15.41 -19.44 -27.28
CA HIS A 425 -14.82 -20.77 -27.14
C HIS A 425 -15.19 -21.67 -28.32
N THR A 426 -14.38 -22.70 -28.54
CA THR A 426 -14.85 -23.85 -29.31
C THR A 426 -15.93 -24.58 -28.51
N ASP A 427 -17.10 -24.71 -29.10
CA ASP A 427 -18.28 -25.36 -28.51
C ASP A 427 -19.23 -25.87 -29.59
N ALA A 428 -20.38 -26.40 -29.19
CA ALA A 428 -21.39 -26.93 -30.12
C ALA A 428 -22.07 -25.87 -31.02
N THR A 429 -21.73 -24.58 -30.87
CA THR A 429 -22.26 -23.51 -31.73
C THR A 429 -21.43 -23.27 -33.00
N TRP A 430 -20.29 -23.95 -33.13
CA TRP A 430 -19.49 -23.90 -34.35
C TRP A 430 -20.19 -24.60 -35.50
N LEU A 431 -19.95 -24.13 -36.71
CA LEU A 431 -20.59 -24.58 -37.91
C LEU A 431 -19.59 -25.18 -38.89
N SER A 432 -20.03 -26.22 -39.59
CA SER A 432 -19.32 -26.79 -40.72
C SER A 432 -19.41 -25.84 -41.91
N ALA A 433 -18.31 -25.55 -42.58
CA ALA A 433 -18.28 -24.69 -43.76
C ALA A 433 -18.92 -25.34 -44.98
N ARG A 434 -19.06 -26.68 -44.98
CA ARG A 434 -19.59 -27.45 -46.08
C ARG A 434 -21.12 -27.39 -46.19
N ASP A 435 -21.80 -27.50 -45.03
CA ASP A 435 -23.26 -27.67 -44.99
C ASP A 435 -23.94 -26.85 -43.90
N HIS A 436 -23.19 -26.02 -43.20
CA HIS A 436 -23.63 -25.17 -42.09
C HIS A 436 -24.27 -25.96 -40.93
N SER A 437 -24.01 -27.25 -40.83
CA SER A 437 -24.46 -28.06 -39.72
C SER A 437 -23.66 -27.72 -38.46
N ARG A 438 -24.27 -27.91 -37.27
CA ARG A 438 -23.58 -27.77 -36.00
C ARG A 438 -22.58 -28.89 -35.78
N VAL A 439 -21.44 -28.54 -35.21
CA VAL A 439 -20.38 -29.50 -34.93
C VAL A 439 -20.70 -30.27 -33.65
N HIS A 440 -20.35 -31.54 -33.63
CA HIS A 440 -20.38 -32.34 -32.41
C HIS A 440 -19.15 -32.03 -31.55
N THR A 441 -19.36 -31.82 -30.27
CA THR A 441 -18.28 -31.74 -29.31
C THR A 441 -17.81 -33.14 -28.94
N VAL A 442 -16.49 -33.30 -28.89
CA VAL A 442 -15.90 -34.56 -28.42
C VAL A 442 -15.80 -34.46 -26.89
N PRO A 443 -16.22 -35.48 -26.11
CA PRO A 443 -16.03 -35.50 -24.69
C PRO A 443 -14.55 -35.24 -24.34
N ASP A 444 -14.29 -34.35 -23.39
CA ASP A 444 -12.93 -34.12 -22.90
C ASP A 444 -12.37 -35.43 -22.35
N LEU A 445 -11.16 -35.78 -22.75
CA LEU A 445 -10.36 -36.75 -22.00
C LEU A 445 -10.21 -36.23 -20.55
N PRO A 446 -10.33 -37.11 -19.53
CA PRO A 446 -10.29 -36.70 -18.16
C PRO A 446 -9.03 -35.84 -17.91
N ALA A 447 -9.20 -34.75 -17.21
CA ALA A 447 -8.15 -33.78 -16.89
C ALA A 447 -7.12 -34.39 -15.90
N SER A 448 -6.35 -35.37 -16.36
CA SER A 448 -5.27 -36.00 -15.62
C SER A 448 -3.90 -35.38 -15.90
N ALA A 449 -3.82 -34.36 -16.72
CA ALA A 449 -2.59 -33.61 -16.91
C ALA A 449 -2.56 -32.44 -15.91
N SER A 450 -1.60 -32.48 -14.99
CA SER A 450 -1.21 -31.31 -14.21
C SER A 450 -0.97 -30.15 -15.18
N TYR A 451 -1.83 -29.15 -15.13
CA TYR A 451 -1.71 -27.96 -15.95
C TYR A 451 -0.53 -27.13 -15.42
N SER A 452 0.52 -26.97 -16.21
CA SER A 452 1.55 -25.99 -15.95
C SER A 452 1.09 -24.61 -16.41
N PRO A 453 1.32 -23.54 -15.62
CA PRO A 453 1.05 -22.18 -16.09
C PRO A 453 1.77 -21.97 -17.42
N SER A 454 1.12 -21.30 -18.37
CA SER A 454 1.83 -20.85 -19.56
C SER A 454 2.86 -19.79 -19.16
N GLU A 455 3.95 -19.67 -19.89
CA GLU A 455 5.07 -18.78 -19.58
C GLU A 455 4.68 -17.32 -19.29
N HIS A 456 3.47 -16.89 -19.67
CA HIS A 456 3.09 -15.48 -19.48
C HIS A 456 1.65 -15.28 -19.00
N LEU A 457 0.93 -16.35 -18.67
CA LEU A 457 -0.45 -16.25 -18.23
C LEU A 457 -0.85 -17.38 -17.28
N ALA A 458 -1.41 -17.03 -16.14
CA ALA A 458 -2.10 -17.95 -15.24
C ALA A 458 -3.55 -17.51 -15.02
N LEU A 459 -4.45 -18.48 -14.95
CA LEU A 459 -5.86 -18.29 -14.62
C LEU A 459 -6.21 -19.11 -13.40
N TYR A 460 -6.96 -18.50 -12.49
CA TYR A 460 -7.44 -19.16 -11.29
C TYR A 460 -8.90 -18.84 -11.06
N GLU A 461 -9.63 -19.83 -10.59
CA GLU A 461 -10.97 -19.68 -10.06
C GLU A 461 -10.90 -19.74 -8.54
N ILE A 462 -11.53 -18.80 -7.88
CA ILE A 462 -11.56 -18.66 -6.44
C ILE A 462 -13.01 -18.69 -5.97
N HIS A 463 -13.31 -19.63 -5.10
CA HIS A 463 -14.53 -19.67 -4.32
C HIS A 463 -14.20 -19.22 -2.90
N ALA A 464 -14.71 -18.09 -2.48
CA ALA A 464 -14.49 -17.53 -1.17
C ALA A 464 -15.80 -17.45 -0.40
N PRO A 465 -15.91 -18.07 0.78
CA PRO A 465 -17.13 -18.01 1.57
C PRO A 465 -17.37 -16.62 2.12
N ARG A 466 -18.63 -16.23 2.21
CA ARG A 466 -19.07 -15.08 2.98
C ARG A 466 -19.49 -15.55 4.36
N PRO A 467 -19.02 -14.93 5.45
CA PRO A 467 -19.51 -15.28 6.76
C PRO A 467 -21.00 -14.99 6.88
N ALA A 468 -21.74 -15.90 7.47
CA ALA A 468 -23.16 -15.70 7.75
C ALA A 468 -23.33 -14.59 8.79
N GLY A 469 -24.03 -13.51 8.40
CA GLY A 469 -24.56 -12.47 9.27
C GLY A 469 -23.50 -11.64 10.04
N GLY A 470 -23.27 -10.42 9.62
CA GLY A 470 -22.48 -9.49 10.41
C GLY A 470 -21.97 -8.31 9.58
N ALA A 471 -21.89 -7.16 10.21
CA ALA A 471 -21.43 -5.91 9.62
C ALA A 471 -19.91 -5.82 9.42
N GLU A 472 -19.20 -6.93 9.47
CA GLU A 472 -17.72 -6.98 9.42
C GLU A 472 -17.26 -7.28 8.01
N GLU A 473 -16.34 -6.47 7.49
CA GLU A 473 -15.81 -6.60 6.14
C GLU A 473 -14.94 -7.85 6.01
N THR A 474 -15.15 -8.62 4.94
CA THR A 474 -14.35 -9.79 4.60
C THR A 474 -13.37 -9.44 3.50
N ARG A 475 -12.10 -9.71 3.72
CA ARG A 475 -11.03 -9.42 2.76
C ARG A 475 -10.37 -10.69 2.27
N LEU A 476 -10.13 -10.73 0.97
CA LEU A 476 -9.34 -11.73 0.28
C LEU A 476 -7.89 -11.23 0.18
N PHE A 477 -6.96 -12.04 0.66
CA PHE A 477 -5.53 -11.77 0.60
C PHE A 477 -4.91 -12.72 -0.41
N ILE A 478 -4.29 -12.18 -1.45
CA ILE A 478 -3.70 -12.92 -2.56
C ILE A 478 -2.22 -12.63 -2.62
N THR A 479 -1.38 -13.63 -2.30
CA THR A 479 0.05 -13.59 -2.56
C THR A 479 0.27 -14.20 -3.94
N TYR A 480 0.67 -13.39 -4.91
CA TYR A 480 0.89 -13.86 -6.28
C TYR A 480 2.28 -13.43 -6.78
N PHE A 481 2.73 -14.07 -7.85
CA PHE A 481 3.89 -13.66 -8.64
C PHE A 481 3.43 -13.39 -10.07
N GLY A 482 3.94 -12.32 -10.66
CA GLY A 482 3.56 -11.90 -12.01
C GLY A 482 3.88 -10.43 -12.24
N ASP A 483 3.21 -9.84 -13.21
CA ASP A 483 3.27 -8.41 -13.53
C ASP A 483 1.94 -7.75 -13.12
N VAL A 484 0.87 -8.04 -13.86
CA VAL A 484 -0.47 -7.49 -13.60
C VAL A 484 -1.43 -8.63 -13.29
N ALA A 485 -2.17 -8.49 -12.19
CA ALA A 485 -3.29 -9.35 -11.85
C ALA A 485 -4.62 -8.62 -12.08
N ASN A 486 -5.57 -9.31 -12.70
CA ASN A 486 -6.91 -8.82 -12.96
C ASN A 486 -7.95 -9.78 -12.34
N LEU A 487 -8.89 -9.25 -11.60
CA LEU A 487 -9.96 -9.99 -10.96
C LEU A 487 -11.28 -9.73 -11.68
N TYR A 488 -11.89 -10.79 -12.13
CA TYR A 488 -13.15 -10.75 -12.87
C TYR A 488 -14.24 -11.48 -12.08
N GLN A 489 -15.45 -10.95 -12.15
CA GLN A 489 -16.66 -11.63 -11.72
C GLN A 489 -17.72 -11.48 -12.80
N ASN A 490 -18.33 -12.59 -13.23
CA ASN A 490 -19.30 -12.62 -14.34
C ASN A 490 -18.78 -11.96 -15.63
N GLY A 491 -17.48 -12.12 -15.93
CA GLY A 491 -16.82 -11.54 -17.09
C GLY A 491 -16.47 -10.04 -16.96
N ARG A 492 -16.89 -9.38 -15.89
CA ARG A 492 -16.60 -7.98 -15.63
C ARG A 492 -15.33 -7.83 -14.80
N LEU A 493 -14.42 -6.95 -15.19
CA LEU A 493 -13.27 -6.56 -14.37
C LEU A 493 -13.77 -5.79 -13.15
N VAL A 494 -13.42 -6.24 -11.95
CA VAL A 494 -13.87 -5.66 -10.68
C VAL A 494 -12.74 -5.18 -9.78
N ALA A 495 -11.54 -5.72 -9.96
CA ALA A 495 -10.32 -5.23 -9.32
C ALA A 495 -9.10 -5.62 -10.16
N ASP A 496 -8.03 -4.88 -10.02
CA ASP A 496 -6.74 -5.19 -10.63
C ASP A 496 -5.58 -4.70 -9.76
N SER A 497 -4.38 -5.23 -10.00
CA SER A 497 -3.20 -4.87 -9.23
C SER A 497 -1.94 -5.02 -10.07
N TYR A 498 -0.98 -4.12 -9.87
CA TYR A 498 0.41 -4.36 -10.21
C TYR A 498 1.10 -5.14 -9.09
N TYR A 499 1.95 -6.07 -9.49
CA TYR A 499 2.78 -6.77 -8.53
C TYR A 499 3.89 -5.84 -8.00
N ASP A 500 3.84 -5.54 -6.71
CA ASP A 500 4.80 -4.71 -6.00
C ASP A 500 5.58 -5.47 -4.92
N GLY A 501 5.42 -6.80 -4.87
CA GLY A 501 6.01 -7.66 -3.85
C GLY A 501 5.21 -7.74 -2.54
N THR A 502 4.01 -7.16 -2.50
CA THR A 502 3.09 -7.27 -1.35
C THR A 502 1.89 -8.15 -1.64
N GLU A 503 1.16 -8.54 -0.61
CA GLU A 503 -0.14 -9.18 -0.74
C GLU A 503 -1.15 -8.22 -1.37
N TRP A 504 -1.87 -8.70 -2.38
CA TRP A 504 -3.01 -7.99 -2.94
C TRP A 504 -4.23 -8.24 -2.06
N ILE A 505 -4.84 -7.17 -1.59
CA ILE A 505 -6.02 -7.23 -0.74
C ILE A 505 -7.25 -6.79 -1.54
N VAL A 506 -8.31 -7.58 -1.50
CA VAL A 506 -9.58 -7.28 -2.18
C VAL A 506 -10.72 -7.46 -1.17
N SER A 507 -11.61 -6.47 -1.07
CA SER A 507 -12.82 -6.62 -0.26
C SER A 507 -13.86 -7.48 -0.99
N LEU A 508 -14.28 -8.58 -0.37
CA LEU A 508 -15.33 -9.43 -0.91
C LEU A 508 -16.72 -8.77 -0.83
N ASP A 509 -16.89 -7.86 0.12
CA ASP A 509 -18.17 -7.15 0.34
C ASP A 509 -18.45 -6.08 -0.72
N ARG A 510 -17.41 -5.66 -1.44
CA ARG A 510 -17.52 -4.69 -2.56
C ARG A 510 -17.65 -5.35 -3.93
N LEU A 511 -17.65 -6.67 -3.99
CA LEU A 511 -17.87 -7.38 -5.26
C LEU A 511 -19.34 -7.27 -5.69
N PRO A 512 -19.62 -7.24 -7.02
CA PRO A 512 -20.98 -7.15 -7.57
C PRO A 512 -21.93 -8.27 -7.13
N ALA A 513 -21.38 -9.46 -6.87
CA ALA A 513 -22.14 -10.63 -6.43
C ALA A 513 -21.36 -11.42 -5.39
N ALA A 514 -22.04 -12.25 -4.61
CA ALA A 514 -21.40 -13.10 -3.60
C ALA A 514 -20.43 -14.10 -4.27
N ALA A 515 -19.19 -14.14 -3.80
CA ALA A 515 -18.14 -15.00 -4.36
C ALA A 515 -18.38 -16.52 -4.12
N GLU A 516 -19.31 -16.87 -3.23
CA GLU A 516 -19.77 -18.24 -3.00
C GLU A 516 -20.55 -18.81 -4.18
N THR A 517 -21.46 -18.01 -4.72
CA THR A 517 -22.36 -18.40 -5.82
C THR A 517 -21.86 -17.95 -7.18
N HIS A 518 -20.99 -16.93 -7.21
CA HIS A 518 -20.39 -16.37 -8.42
C HIS A 518 -18.87 -16.33 -8.23
N PRO A 519 -18.16 -17.41 -8.60
CA PRO A 519 -16.74 -17.52 -8.40
C PRO A 519 -15.98 -16.37 -9.07
N ILE A 520 -14.87 -16.02 -8.45
CA ILE A 520 -13.96 -14.99 -8.94
C ILE A 520 -12.96 -15.63 -9.89
N THR A 521 -12.75 -15.06 -11.05
CA THR A 521 -11.64 -15.45 -11.93
C THR A 521 -10.50 -14.45 -11.79
N VAL A 522 -9.33 -14.94 -11.40
CA VAL A 522 -8.10 -14.13 -11.37
C VAL A 522 -7.22 -14.51 -12.55
N ARG A 523 -6.89 -13.51 -13.35
CA ARG A 523 -5.93 -13.60 -14.44
C ARG A 523 -4.66 -12.90 -14.03
N ILE A 524 -3.52 -13.59 -14.12
CA ILE A 524 -2.21 -13.00 -13.83
C ILE A 524 -1.39 -13.07 -15.11
N ASN A 525 -0.88 -11.93 -15.55
CA ASN A 525 0.11 -11.85 -16.61
C ASN A 525 1.50 -11.93 -15.99
N GLY A 526 2.39 -12.73 -16.59
CA GLY A 526 3.80 -12.78 -16.22
C GLY A 526 4.63 -11.77 -17.02
N LEU A 527 5.84 -11.54 -16.57
CA LEU A 527 6.85 -10.80 -17.31
C LEU A 527 7.24 -11.55 -18.58
N ASN A 528 7.54 -10.84 -19.66
CA ASN A 528 7.98 -11.45 -20.90
C ASN A 528 9.39 -12.10 -20.77
N SER A 529 10.22 -11.61 -19.85
CA SER A 529 11.49 -12.20 -19.47
C SER A 529 11.92 -11.72 -18.08
N LYS A 530 12.88 -12.42 -17.47
CA LYS A 530 13.53 -11.97 -16.22
C LYS A 530 14.31 -10.66 -16.38
N ASP A 531 14.70 -10.33 -17.60
CA ASP A 531 15.46 -9.13 -17.97
C ASP A 531 14.56 -8.02 -18.52
N ALA A 532 13.23 -8.14 -18.33
CA ALA A 532 12.28 -7.10 -18.71
C ALA A 532 12.67 -5.77 -18.02
N PRO A 533 12.62 -4.62 -18.71
CA PRO A 533 13.02 -3.34 -18.15
C PRO A 533 11.96 -2.79 -17.17
N ILE A 534 11.65 -3.59 -16.15
CA ILE A 534 10.70 -3.26 -15.10
C ILE A 534 11.46 -2.98 -13.81
N TYR A 535 11.06 -1.93 -13.16
CA TYR A 535 11.62 -1.50 -11.90
C TYR A 535 10.65 -1.82 -10.75
N PHE A 536 11.02 -2.81 -9.94
CA PHE A 536 10.30 -3.11 -8.72
C PHE A 536 10.76 -2.22 -7.57
N GLU A 537 9.84 -1.66 -6.84
CA GLU A 537 10.14 -0.83 -5.66
C GLU A 537 10.73 -1.65 -4.50
N LYS A 538 10.35 -2.91 -4.38
CA LYS A 538 10.89 -3.84 -3.39
C LYS A 538 11.88 -4.81 -4.04
N ASN A 539 12.67 -5.49 -3.21
CA ASN A 539 13.54 -6.56 -3.67
C ASN A 539 12.70 -7.77 -4.10
N VAL A 540 12.20 -7.70 -5.32
CA VAL A 540 11.49 -8.78 -5.99
C VAL A 540 12.45 -9.47 -6.93
N ASP A 541 12.42 -10.80 -6.95
CA ASP A 541 13.14 -11.59 -7.95
C ASP A 541 12.32 -11.61 -9.26
N PRO A 542 12.75 -10.92 -10.34
CA PRO A 542 12.01 -10.88 -11.58
C PRO A 542 11.82 -12.26 -12.21
N ALA A 543 12.72 -13.21 -11.95
CA ALA A 543 12.61 -14.56 -12.48
C ALA A 543 11.34 -15.28 -11.99
N LYS A 544 10.88 -15.01 -10.77
CA LYS A 544 9.62 -15.55 -10.23
C LYS A 544 8.39 -14.97 -10.91
N CYS A 545 8.52 -13.79 -11.52
CA CYS A 545 7.41 -13.09 -12.16
C CYS A 545 7.21 -13.48 -13.62
N VAL A 546 8.14 -14.22 -14.23
CA VAL A 546 8.03 -14.74 -15.62
C VAL A 546 6.95 -15.83 -15.68
N LEU A 547 6.94 -16.73 -14.70
CA LEU A 547 5.92 -17.78 -14.56
C LEU A 547 4.87 -17.34 -13.52
N PRO A 548 3.75 -16.73 -13.97
CA PRO A 548 2.78 -16.18 -13.04
C PRO A 548 2.10 -17.27 -12.22
N SER A 549 1.91 -17.01 -10.93
CA SER A 549 1.26 -17.96 -10.03
C SER A 549 0.63 -17.29 -8.80
N ILE A 550 -0.36 -17.94 -8.20
CA ILE A 550 -0.81 -17.64 -6.84
C ILE A 550 -0.07 -18.56 -5.88
N ALA A 551 0.76 -17.98 -5.01
CA ALA A 551 1.50 -18.71 -4.00
C ALA A 551 0.64 -19.01 -2.77
N ARG A 552 -0.26 -18.10 -2.41
CA ARG A 552 -1.13 -18.24 -1.25
C ARG A 552 -2.40 -17.43 -1.43
N ILE A 553 -3.50 -17.95 -0.92
CA ILE A 553 -4.77 -17.26 -0.82
C ILE A 553 -5.39 -17.52 0.56
N LYS A 554 -5.97 -16.50 1.15
CA LYS A 554 -6.75 -16.60 2.38
C LYS A 554 -7.87 -15.56 2.36
N ALA A 555 -8.98 -15.87 2.98
CA ALA A 555 -10.00 -14.88 3.32
C ALA A 555 -10.00 -14.67 4.84
N GLU A 556 -10.01 -13.46 5.25
CA GLU A 556 -10.04 -13.07 6.66
C GLU A 556 -11.16 -12.08 6.88
N GLN A 557 -11.83 -12.26 8.00
CA GLN A 557 -12.84 -11.33 8.47
C GLN A 557 -12.17 -10.28 9.35
N GLU A 558 -12.56 -9.02 9.17
CA GLU A 558 -12.16 -7.95 10.05
C GLU A 558 -12.81 -8.11 11.42
N TYR A 559 -12.04 -7.93 12.49
CA TYR A 559 -12.55 -7.90 13.85
C TYR A 559 -12.67 -6.45 14.29
N ARG A 560 -13.80 -6.11 14.90
CA ARG A 560 -14.08 -4.80 15.49
C ARG A 560 -14.33 -4.96 16.98
N PHE A 561 -13.46 -4.35 17.76
CA PHE A 561 -13.60 -4.33 19.21
C PHE A 561 -13.97 -2.90 19.62
N HIS A 562 -14.80 -2.79 20.63
CA HIS A 562 -15.25 -1.50 21.14
C HIS A 562 -14.65 -1.22 22.50
N LEU A 563 -14.04 -0.04 22.66
CA LEU A 563 -13.54 0.49 23.92
C LEU A 563 -14.36 1.75 24.25
N PRO A 564 -15.28 1.68 25.22
CA PRO A 564 -16.01 2.85 25.64
C PRO A 564 -15.03 3.87 26.25
N LEU A 565 -15.27 5.14 25.96
CA LEU A 565 -14.54 6.24 26.60
C LEU A 565 -15.20 6.54 27.94
N PRO A 566 -14.41 6.86 28.99
CA PRO A 566 -14.92 7.20 30.31
C PRO A 566 -15.71 8.51 30.34
#